data_032df3d5e34522aae7100bd46f5c3976
#
_entry.id   032df3d5e34522aae7100bd46f5c3976
#
_cell.length_a   1.000
_cell.length_b   1.000
_cell.length_c   1.000
_cell.angle_alpha   90.00
_cell.angle_beta   90.00
_cell.angle_gamma   90.00
#
_symmetry.space_group_name_H-M   'P 1'
#
loop_
_entity.id
_entity.type
_entity.pdbx_description
1 polymer ?
#
loop_
_entity_poly.entity_id
_entity_poly.type
_entity_poly.pdbx_seq_one_letter_code
_entity_poly.pdbx_strand_id
1 'polypeptide(L)'
;MMLAQVNSIAFRLFGIPVYWYAIIIVSGIALAVWLSSREAVRVGLKEDDVFDFMLWGLPAAIVGARLYYVAFQWQDYVDNPIEIFFTRNGGLAIYGGLIGGGLALFFFTRHRFISTWTFLDIAAPSVILAQAIGRWGNFMNHEAYGPATTRQFLENLHLPTFIIDNMNINGTYHQPTFLYESVWNVLGFIVLVLLRKKPHFLKEGEVFLGYIIWYSFCLLYTSP
;
A
#
# COMPACT_ATOMS: atom_id res chain seq x y z
N MET A 1 31.24 -17.17 3.41
CA MET A 1 30.49 -17.10 2.15
C MET A 1 29.60 -15.91 2.27
N MET A 2 29.90 -14.81 1.55
CA MET A 2 29.00 -13.63 1.56
C MET A 2 27.67 -14.07 0.97
N LEU A 3 26.62 -14.04 1.79
CA LEU A 3 25.26 -14.27 1.34
C LEU A 3 24.92 -13.17 0.33
N ALA A 4 24.52 -13.54 -0.87
CA ALA A 4 24.14 -12.59 -1.90
C ALA A 4 22.80 -11.95 -1.49
N GLN A 5 22.86 -10.81 -0.82
CA GLN A 5 21.67 -10.01 -0.58
C GLN A 5 21.07 -9.54 -1.91
N VAL A 6 19.76 -9.53 -2.01
CA VAL A 6 19.08 -9.04 -3.19
C VAL A 6 19.45 -7.57 -3.40
N ASN A 7 19.93 -7.24 -4.59
CA ASN A 7 20.18 -5.83 -4.94
C ASN A 7 18.83 -5.11 -5.04
N SER A 8 18.63 -4.05 -4.28
CA SER A 8 17.43 -3.22 -4.33
C SER A 8 17.19 -2.56 -5.69
N ILE A 9 18.28 -2.38 -6.50
CA ILE A 9 18.20 -1.83 -7.85
C ILE A 9 17.84 -2.95 -8.83
N ALA A 10 16.71 -2.81 -9.52
CA ALA A 10 16.27 -3.74 -10.56
C ALA A 10 17.11 -3.58 -11.84
N PHE A 11 17.21 -2.36 -12.34
CA PHE A 11 17.99 -1.99 -13.51
C PHE A 11 18.28 -0.49 -13.51
N ARG A 12 19.11 -0.04 -14.46
CA ARG A 12 19.37 1.37 -14.69
C ARG A 12 18.81 1.79 -16.05
N LEU A 13 17.98 2.83 -16.05
CA LEU A 13 17.43 3.42 -17.26
C LEU A 13 18.07 4.81 -17.47
N PHE A 14 18.80 5.00 -18.56
CA PHE A 14 19.55 6.24 -18.84
C PHE A 14 20.43 6.71 -17.65
N GLY A 15 21.05 5.77 -16.92
CA GLY A 15 21.89 6.05 -15.76
C GLY A 15 21.13 6.23 -14.43
N ILE A 16 19.81 6.36 -14.47
CA ILE A 16 18.95 6.50 -13.27
C ILE A 16 18.62 5.11 -12.72
N PRO A 17 18.88 4.82 -11.42
CA PRO A 17 18.54 3.53 -10.84
C PRO A 17 17.02 3.39 -10.70
N VAL A 18 16.47 2.28 -11.19
CA VAL A 18 15.08 1.86 -10.98
C VAL A 18 15.10 0.77 -9.91
N TYR A 19 14.37 1.00 -8.82
CA TYR A 19 14.31 0.10 -7.68
C TYR A 19 13.18 -0.92 -7.81
N TRP A 20 13.40 -2.15 -7.34
CA TRP A 20 12.37 -3.18 -7.26
C TRP A 20 11.14 -2.70 -6.49
N TYR A 21 11.36 -1.94 -5.42
CA TYR A 21 10.29 -1.33 -4.63
C TYR A 21 9.31 -0.53 -5.51
N ALA A 22 9.84 0.34 -6.36
CA ALA A 22 9.01 1.17 -7.24
C ALA A 22 8.21 0.32 -8.24
N ILE A 23 8.85 -0.69 -8.83
CA ILE A 23 8.17 -1.60 -9.78
C ILE A 23 7.03 -2.35 -9.09
N ILE A 24 7.28 -2.89 -7.89
CA ILE A 24 6.30 -3.66 -7.12
C ILE A 24 5.12 -2.77 -6.73
N ILE A 25 5.38 -1.56 -6.22
CA ILE A 25 4.31 -0.61 -5.85
C ILE A 25 3.47 -0.21 -7.06
N VAL A 26 4.12 0.17 -8.17
CA VAL A 26 3.40 0.57 -9.39
C VAL A 26 2.57 -0.60 -9.96
N SER A 27 3.11 -1.81 -9.94
CA SER A 27 2.37 -3.01 -10.39
C SER A 27 1.17 -3.31 -9.47
N GLY A 28 1.32 -3.14 -8.16
CA GLY A 28 0.24 -3.26 -7.19
C GLY A 28 -0.88 -2.24 -7.42
N ILE A 29 -0.51 -0.97 -7.65
CA ILE A 29 -1.46 0.10 -7.98
C ILE A 29 -2.18 -0.21 -9.30
N ALA A 30 -1.44 -0.57 -10.36
CA ALA A 30 -2.02 -0.89 -11.66
C ALA A 30 -3.03 -2.06 -11.56
N LEU A 31 -2.68 -3.11 -10.82
CA LEU A 31 -3.58 -4.23 -10.57
C LEU A 31 -4.82 -3.80 -9.77
N ALA A 32 -4.65 -2.97 -8.74
CA ALA A 32 -5.77 -2.48 -7.94
C ALA A 32 -6.73 -1.62 -8.79
N VAL A 33 -6.21 -0.73 -9.61
CA VAL A 33 -7.01 0.09 -10.53
C VAL A 33 -7.77 -0.80 -11.51
N TRP A 34 -7.09 -1.77 -12.14
CA TRP A 34 -7.71 -2.68 -13.09
C TRP A 34 -8.84 -3.52 -12.45
N LEU A 35 -8.62 -4.10 -11.26
CA LEU A 35 -9.63 -4.86 -10.54
C LEU A 35 -10.81 -3.98 -10.11
N SER A 36 -10.54 -2.76 -9.62
CA SER A 36 -11.57 -1.80 -9.24
C SER A 36 -12.39 -1.34 -10.44
N SER A 37 -11.77 -1.09 -11.60
CA SER A 37 -12.49 -0.72 -12.83
C SER A 37 -13.43 -1.83 -13.29
N ARG A 38 -12.97 -3.08 -13.23
CA ARG A 38 -13.83 -4.24 -13.54
C ARG A 38 -15.02 -4.34 -12.61
N GLU A 39 -14.79 -4.09 -11.32
CA GLU A 39 -15.85 -4.11 -10.33
C GLU A 39 -16.81 -2.92 -10.48
N ALA A 40 -16.29 -1.74 -10.81
CA ALA A 40 -17.12 -0.56 -11.09
C ALA A 40 -18.17 -0.85 -12.17
N VAL A 41 -17.75 -1.46 -13.27
CA VAL A 41 -18.68 -1.88 -14.35
C VAL A 41 -19.72 -2.87 -13.82
N ARG A 42 -19.33 -3.84 -12.98
CA ARG A 42 -20.26 -4.83 -12.40
C ARG A 42 -21.35 -4.19 -11.56
N VAL A 43 -21.06 -3.11 -10.85
CA VAL A 43 -22.04 -2.39 -10.01
C VAL A 43 -22.74 -1.24 -10.74
N GLY A 44 -22.54 -1.11 -12.06
CA GLY A 44 -23.22 -0.14 -12.91
C GLY A 44 -22.57 1.24 -13.02
N LEU A 45 -21.31 1.38 -12.58
CA LEU A 45 -20.49 2.57 -12.82
C LEU A 45 -19.76 2.48 -14.15
N LYS A 46 -19.17 3.59 -14.59
CA LYS A 46 -18.33 3.60 -15.80
C LYS A 46 -16.93 3.06 -15.47
N GLU A 47 -16.34 2.36 -16.42
CA GLU A 47 -14.96 1.84 -16.29
C GLU A 47 -13.96 2.97 -16.03
N ASP A 48 -14.16 4.12 -16.68
CA ASP A 48 -13.29 5.29 -16.57
C ASP A 48 -13.37 6.01 -15.21
N ASP A 49 -14.44 5.82 -14.43
CA ASP A 49 -14.59 6.53 -13.16
C ASP A 49 -13.46 6.24 -12.17
N VAL A 50 -12.90 5.02 -12.19
CA VAL A 50 -11.77 4.66 -11.33
C VAL A 50 -10.47 5.30 -11.83
N PHE A 51 -10.23 5.30 -13.13
CA PHE A 51 -9.07 5.96 -13.73
C PHE A 51 -9.11 7.47 -13.54
N ASP A 52 -10.27 8.09 -13.78
CA ASP A 52 -10.48 9.51 -13.57
C ASP A 52 -10.25 9.90 -12.11
N PHE A 53 -10.73 9.08 -11.16
CA PHE A 53 -10.44 9.30 -9.75
C PHE A 53 -8.93 9.22 -9.47
N MET A 54 -8.21 8.26 -10.02
CA MET A 54 -6.77 8.14 -9.80
C MET A 54 -6.00 9.38 -10.28
N LEU A 55 -6.43 9.99 -11.39
CA LEU A 55 -5.82 11.23 -11.89
C LEU A 55 -5.95 12.42 -10.94
N TRP A 56 -7.01 12.47 -10.14
CA TRP A 56 -7.24 13.53 -9.15
C TRP A 56 -6.86 13.10 -7.73
N GLY A 57 -7.20 11.88 -7.36
CA GLY A 57 -7.01 11.36 -6.01
C GLY A 57 -5.54 11.18 -5.63
N LEU A 58 -4.71 10.67 -6.57
CA LEU A 58 -3.30 10.45 -6.30
C LEU A 58 -2.52 11.76 -6.10
N PRO A 59 -2.64 12.78 -6.98
CA PRO A 59 -2.03 14.07 -6.73
C PRO A 59 -2.54 14.74 -5.45
N ALA A 60 -3.85 14.68 -5.18
CA ALA A 60 -4.42 15.24 -3.96
C ALA A 60 -3.90 14.56 -2.69
N ALA A 61 -3.72 13.23 -2.72
CA ALA A 61 -3.12 12.50 -1.62
C ALA A 61 -1.65 12.90 -1.40
N ILE A 62 -0.86 13.07 -2.47
CA ILE A 62 0.55 13.50 -2.37
C ILE A 62 0.63 14.93 -1.81
N VAL A 63 -0.18 15.85 -2.33
CA VAL A 63 -0.23 17.23 -1.83
C VAL A 63 -0.66 17.27 -0.37
N GLY A 64 -1.71 16.53 -0.02
CA GLY A 64 -2.18 16.42 1.36
C GLY A 64 -1.10 15.86 2.30
N ALA A 65 -0.40 14.79 1.89
CA ALA A 65 0.70 14.20 2.64
C ALA A 65 1.82 15.21 2.89
N ARG A 66 2.17 16.02 1.88
CA ARG A 66 3.19 17.05 1.99
C ARG A 66 2.76 18.20 2.89
N LEU A 67 1.57 18.72 2.66
CA LEU A 67 1.03 19.85 3.46
C LEU A 67 0.95 19.48 4.94
N TYR A 68 0.47 18.27 5.25
CA TYR A 68 0.42 17.77 6.63
C TYR A 68 1.81 17.69 7.25
N TYR A 69 2.78 17.09 6.53
CA TYR A 69 4.15 16.99 7.02
C TYR A 69 4.76 18.37 7.30
N VAL A 70 4.67 19.29 6.35
CA VAL A 70 5.18 20.65 6.47
C VAL A 70 4.53 21.40 7.64
N ALA A 71 3.21 21.25 7.84
CA ALA A 71 2.50 21.89 8.94
C ALA A 71 3.02 21.45 10.32
N PHE A 72 3.38 20.15 10.47
CA PHE A 72 3.91 19.61 11.74
C PHE A 72 5.42 19.79 11.90
N GLN A 73 6.16 19.99 10.81
CA GLN A 73 7.61 20.20 10.79
C GLN A 73 7.95 21.61 10.28
N TRP A 74 7.08 22.59 10.59
CA TRP A 74 7.22 23.96 10.06
C TRP A 74 8.56 24.61 10.35
N GLN A 75 9.15 24.30 11.51
CA GLN A 75 10.44 24.86 11.92
C GLN A 75 11.58 24.52 10.96
N ASP A 76 11.52 23.36 10.29
CA ASP A 76 12.55 22.93 9.34
C ASP A 76 12.50 23.72 8.02
N TYR A 77 11.39 24.43 7.77
CA TYR A 77 11.13 25.15 6.52
C TYR A 77 11.18 26.68 6.65
N VAL A 78 11.28 27.21 7.87
CA VAL A 78 11.28 28.68 8.10
C VAL A 78 12.43 29.35 7.39
N ASP A 79 13.63 28.77 7.42
CA ASP A 79 14.84 29.35 6.83
C ASP A 79 14.92 29.14 5.31
N ASN A 80 14.26 28.12 4.78
CA ASN A 80 14.26 27.79 3.35
C ASN A 80 12.91 27.28 2.85
N PRO A 81 11.90 28.17 2.68
CA PRO A 81 10.53 27.77 2.30
C PRO A 81 10.43 27.05 0.94
N ILE A 82 11.43 27.19 0.06
CA ILE A 82 11.43 26.54 -1.25
C ILE A 82 11.53 25.00 -1.13
N GLU A 83 12.08 24.50 -0.02
CA GLU A 83 12.18 23.06 0.27
C GLU A 83 10.81 22.39 0.47
N ILE A 84 9.75 23.16 0.72
CA ILE A 84 8.37 22.66 0.79
C ILE A 84 7.98 21.93 -0.50
N PHE A 85 8.51 22.33 -1.64
CA PHE A 85 8.18 21.72 -2.94
C PHE A 85 9.04 20.49 -3.28
N PHE A 86 10.11 20.23 -2.52
CA PHE A 86 11.01 19.12 -2.79
C PHE A 86 10.66 17.90 -1.92
N THR A 87 9.99 16.91 -2.53
CA THR A 87 9.62 15.65 -1.86
C THR A 87 10.67 14.53 -2.03
N ARG A 88 11.76 14.80 -2.76
CA ARG A 88 12.78 13.79 -3.09
C ARG A 88 13.51 13.24 -1.87
N ASN A 89 13.63 14.04 -0.82
CA ASN A 89 14.29 13.67 0.43
C ASN A 89 13.32 13.11 1.48
N GLY A 90 12.11 12.72 1.06
CA GLY A 90 11.05 12.29 1.97
C GLY A 90 10.14 13.45 2.41
N GLY A 91 9.57 13.33 3.60
CA GLY A 91 8.70 14.38 4.18
C GLY A 91 7.26 14.30 3.64
N LEU A 92 6.70 13.10 3.64
CA LEU A 92 5.30 12.81 3.34
C LEU A 92 4.65 12.12 4.54
N ALA A 93 3.56 12.67 5.05
CA ALA A 93 2.83 12.11 6.17
C ALA A 93 1.62 11.30 5.68
N ILE A 94 1.51 10.06 6.17
CA ILE A 94 0.42 9.14 5.79
C ILE A 94 -0.95 9.75 6.08
N TYR A 95 -1.13 10.36 7.25
CA TYR A 95 -2.41 11.00 7.64
C TYR A 95 -2.83 12.10 6.66
N GLY A 96 -1.87 12.92 6.22
CA GLY A 96 -2.14 13.96 5.22
C GLY A 96 -2.57 13.36 3.88
N GLY A 97 -1.96 12.25 3.48
CA GLY A 97 -2.34 11.51 2.28
C GLY A 97 -3.77 10.94 2.36
N LEU A 98 -4.13 10.36 3.50
CA LEU A 98 -5.49 9.86 3.74
C LEU A 98 -6.53 10.98 3.72
N ILE A 99 -6.22 12.13 4.35
CA ILE A 99 -7.12 13.29 4.36
C ILE A 99 -7.26 13.85 2.93
N GLY A 100 -6.15 14.10 2.23
CA GLY A 100 -6.17 14.64 0.87
C GLY A 100 -6.88 13.73 -0.13
N GLY A 101 -6.56 12.42 -0.10
CA GLY A 101 -7.22 11.42 -0.92
C GLY A 101 -8.69 11.25 -0.58
N GLY A 102 -9.06 11.27 0.70
CA GLY A 102 -10.45 11.18 1.16
C GLY A 102 -11.29 12.39 0.75
N LEU A 103 -10.74 13.60 0.86
CA LEU A 103 -11.40 14.82 0.37
C LEU A 103 -11.58 14.77 -1.15
N ALA A 104 -10.54 14.39 -1.89
CA ALA A 104 -10.63 14.23 -3.34
C ALA A 104 -11.72 13.21 -3.72
N LEU A 105 -11.79 12.08 -3.03
CA LEU A 105 -12.81 11.06 -3.23
C LEU A 105 -14.20 11.62 -2.96
N PHE A 106 -14.39 12.31 -1.85
CA PHE A 106 -15.68 12.90 -1.50
C PHE A 106 -16.17 13.90 -2.57
N PHE A 107 -15.32 14.82 -3.01
CA PHE A 107 -15.69 15.78 -4.04
C PHE A 107 -15.88 15.13 -5.41
N PHE A 108 -15.04 14.17 -5.77
CA PHE A 108 -15.14 13.43 -7.03
C PHE A 108 -16.48 12.68 -7.12
N THR A 109 -16.82 11.92 -6.09
CA THR A 109 -18.05 11.12 -6.06
C THR A 109 -19.28 12.01 -6.05
N ARG A 110 -19.25 13.15 -5.35
CA ARG A 110 -20.33 14.16 -5.38
C ARG A 110 -20.51 14.75 -6.76
N HIS A 111 -19.43 15.11 -7.43
CA HIS A 111 -19.48 15.68 -8.78
C HIS A 111 -20.02 14.70 -9.83
N ARG A 112 -19.69 13.41 -9.67
CA ARG A 112 -20.13 12.34 -10.58
C ARG A 112 -21.49 11.73 -10.20
N PHE A 113 -22.12 12.18 -9.13
CA PHE A 113 -23.36 11.61 -8.57
C PHE A 113 -23.25 10.13 -8.23
N ILE A 114 -22.06 9.69 -7.79
CA ILE A 114 -21.76 8.36 -7.33
C ILE A 114 -21.82 8.33 -5.80
N SER A 115 -22.32 7.25 -5.20
CA SER A 115 -22.17 7.06 -3.77
C SER A 115 -20.71 6.86 -3.39
N THR A 116 -20.23 7.64 -2.41
CA THR A 116 -18.88 7.49 -1.88
C THR A 116 -18.66 6.11 -1.27
N TRP A 117 -19.67 5.56 -0.61
CA TRP A 117 -19.58 4.24 0.00
C TRP A 117 -19.47 3.13 -1.04
N THR A 118 -20.28 3.20 -2.12
CA THR A 118 -20.15 2.25 -3.25
C THR A 118 -18.74 2.30 -3.84
N PHE A 119 -18.18 3.50 -4.02
CA PHE A 119 -16.82 3.64 -4.57
C PHE A 119 -15.76 3.06 -3.63
N LEU A 120 -15.89 3.25 -2.32
CA LEU A 120 -15.02 2.65 -1.30
C LEU A 120 -15.13 1.12 -1.30
N ASP A 121 -16.35 0.57 -1.42
CA ASP A 121 -16.58 -0.88 -1.49
C ASP A 121 -15.95 -1.52 -2.75
N ILE A 122 -15.94 -0.79 -3.86
CA ILE A 122 -15.27 -1.20 -5.10
C ILE A 122 -13.76 -1.29 -4.88
N ALA A 123 -13.18 -0.26 -4.26
CA ALA A 123 -11.74 -0.12 -4.11
C ALA A 123 -11.15 -1.01 -3.00
N ALA A 124 -11.86 -1.24 -1.91
CA ALA A 124 -11.34 -1.86 -0.70
C ALA A 124 -10.65 -3.22 -0.92
N PRO A 125 -11.25 -4.20 -1.64
CA PRO A 125 -10.56 -5.47 -1.89
C PRO A 125 -9.32 -5.32 -2.76
N SER A 126 -9.35 -4.40 -3.72
CA SER A 126 -8.21 -4.17 -4.61
C SER A 126 -7.05 -3.50 -3.87
N VAL A 127 -7.37 -2.59 -2.94
CA VAL A 127 -6.38 -1.91 -2.08
C VAL A 127 -5.67 -2.89 -1.16
N ILE A 128 -6.40 -3.80 -0.48
CA ILE A 128 -5.76 -4.78 0.41
C ILE A 128 -4.85 -5.74 -0.37
N LEU A 129 -5.21 -6.08 -1.62
CA LEU A 129 -4.34 -6.87 -2.50
C LEU A 129 -3.09 -6.09 -2.90
N ALA A 130 -3.23 -4.81 -3.24
CA ALA A 130 -2.08 -3.94 -3.52
C ALA A 130 -1.15 -3.81 -2.30
N GLN A 131 -1.71 -3.74 -1.09
CA GLN A 131 -0.93 -3.76 0.15
C GLN A 131 -0.16 -5.08 0.32
N ALA A 132 -0.80 -6.24 0.02
CA ALA A 132 -0.11 -7.52 0.03
C ALA A 132 1.10 -7.56 -0.91
N ILE A 133 0.95 -7.01 -2.11
CA ILE A 133 2.03 -6.88 -3.10
C ILE A 133 3.08 -5.91 -2.60
N GLY A 134 2.69 -4.77 -2.04
CA GLY A 134 3.58 -3.74 -1.53
C GLY A 134 4.54 -4.23 -0.44
N ARG A 135 4.12 -5.20 0.38
CA ARG A 135 4.99 -5.82 1.41
C ARG A 135 6.22 -6.52 0.82
N TRP A 136 6.13 -7.04 -0.38
CA TRP A 136 7.30 -7.55 -1.10
C TRP A 136 8.29 -6.45 -1.51
N GLY A 137 7.80 -5.22 -1.70
CA GLY A 137 8.66 -4.06 -1.87
C GLY A 137 9.51 -3.78 -0.63
N ASN A 138 8.92 -3.84 0.56
CA ASN A 138 9.66 -3.70 1.82
C ASN A 138 10.73 -4.80 1.98
N PHE A 139 10.43 -6.04 1.61
CA PHE A 139 11.40 -7.13 1.59
C PHE A 139 12.59 -6.82 0.68
N MET A 140 12.34 -6.31 -0.53
CA MET A 140 13.41 -5.96 -1.47
C MET A 140 14.28 -4.78 -1.01
N ASN A 141 13.73 -3.90 -0.17
CA ASN A 141 14.46 -2.77 0.41
C ASN A 141 15.07 -3.08 1.79
N HIS A 142 14.84 -4.28 2.34
CA HIS A 142 15.22 -4.65 3.71
C HIS A 142 14.65 -3.67 4.76
N GLU A 143 13.38 -3.28 4.58
CA GLU A 143 12.64 -2.36 5.44
C GLU A 143 11.46 -3.08 6.11
N ALA A 144 10.98 -2.52 7.23
CA ALA A 144 9.81 -3.02 7.95
C ALA A 144 9.87 -4.53 8.26
N TYR A 145 11.03 -4.99 8.70
CA TYR A 145 11.24 -6.35 9.19
C TYR A 145 10.84 -6.46 10.68
N GLY A 146 10.56 -7.69 11.11
CA GLY A 146 10.13 -7.98 12.47
C GLY A 146 11.29 -8.06 13.48
N PRO A 147 10.99 -8.45 14.72
CA PRO A 147 11.98 -8.62 15.77
C PRO A 147 13.08 -9.62 15.39
N ALA A 148 14.22 -9.52 16.10
CA ALA A 148 15.33 -10.43 15.91
C ALA A 148 14.90 -11.89 16.18
N THR A 149 15.46 -12.81 15.38
CA THR A 149 15.18 -14.23 15.46
C THR A 149 16.43 -15.06 15.13
N THR A 150 16.29 -16.37 14.97
CA THR A 150 17.36 -17.26 14.58
C THR A 150 17.15 -17.82 13.17
N ARG A 151 18.24 -18.19 12.50
CA ARG A 151 18.16 -18.89 11.22
C ARG A 151 17.32 -20.17 11.33
N GLN A 152 17.50 -20.93 12.40
CA GLN A 152 16.77 -22.17 12.64
C GLN A 152 15.25 -21.93 12.75
N PHE A 153 14.82 -20.82 13.34
CA PHE A 153 13.40 -20.46 13.38
C PHE A 153 12.85 -20.27 11.95
N LEU A 154 13.58 -19.59 11.08
CA LEU A 154 13.16 -19.36 9.68
C LEU A 154 13.16 -20.67 8.87
N GLU A 155 14.13 -21.56 9.10
CA GLU A 155 14.17 -22.89 8.50
C GLU A 155 12.99 -23.76 8.95
N ASN A 156 12.61 -23.70 10.22
CA ASN A 156 11.43 -24.38 10.76
C ASN A 156 10.10 -23.90 10.14
N LEU A 157 10.05 -22.65 9.65
CA LEU A 157 8.93 -22.14 8.87
C LEU A 157 8.92 -22.66 7.42
N HIS A 158 9.85 -23.52 7.04
CA HIS A 158 9.99 -24.09 5.69
C HIS A 158 10.10 -23.02 4.60
N LEU A 159 10.69 -21.86 4.92
CA LEU A 159 10.87 -20.78 3.97
C LEU A 159 11.96 -21.11 2.96
N PRO A 160 11.83 -20.67 1.71
CA PRO A 160 12.90 -20.78 0.72
C PRO A 160 14.17 -20.08 1.19
N THR A 161 15.33 -20.65 0.87
CA THR A 161 16.64 -20.13 1.30
C THR A 161 16.86 -18.68 0.90
N PHE A 162 16.36 -18.25 -0.28
CA PHE A 162 16.49 -16.86 -0.71
C PHE A 162 15.78 -15.88 0.25
N ILE A 163 14.65 -16.26 0.86
CA ILE A 163 13.96 -15.43 1.86
C ILE A 163 14.80 -15.43 3.14
N ILE A 164 15.23 -16.63 3.63
CA ILE A 164 16.00 -16.75 4.86
C ILE A 164 17.27 -15.90 4.79
N ASP A 165 18.02 -16.01 3.70
CA ASP A 165 19.28 -15.30 3.52
C ASP A 165 19.08 -13.76 3.44
N ASN A 166 17.98 -13.29 2.85
CA ASN A 166 17.67 -11.86 2.79
C ASN A 166 17.06 -11.32 4.10
N MET A 167 16.57 -12.17 5.01
CA MET A 167 16.18 -11.77 6.36
C MET A 167 17.37 -11.63 7.33
N ASN A 168 18.60 -11.86 6.87
CA ASN A 168 19.81 -11.55 7.60
C ASN A 168 20.24 -10.10 7.33
N ILE A 169 19.86 -9.19 8.22
CA ILE A 169 20.11 -7.76 8.10
C ILE A 169 21.20 -7.39 9.11
N ASN A 170 22.32 -6.86 8.62
CA ASN A 170 23.47 -6.49 9.43
C ASN A 170 23.99 -7.62 10.35
N GLY A 171 23.91 -8.88 9.90
CA GLY A 171 24.39 -10.05 10.66
C GLY A 171 23.37 -10.63 11.63
N THR A 172 22.18 -10.06 11.75
CA THR A 172 21.08 -10.54 12.59
C THR A 172 19.91 -11.01 11.74
N TYR A 173 19.36 -12.19 12.04
CA TYR A 173 18.16 -12.66 11.38
C TYR A 173 16.91 -12.00 12.00
N HIS A 174 15.96 -11.67 11.15
CA HIS A 174 14.69 -11.02 11.55
C HIS A 174 13.49 -11.84 11.10
N GLN A 175 12.37 -11.68 11.81
CA GLN A 175 11.12 -12.31 11.42
C GLN A 175 10.56 -11.70 10.13
N PRO A 176 10.02 -12.53 9.20
CA PRO A 176 9.55 -12.08 7.90
C PRO A 176 8.12 -11.50 8.01
N THR A 177 7.97 -10.37 8.70
CA THR A 177 6.66 -9.71 8.89
C THR A 177 6.02 -9.34 7.57
N PHE A 178 6.82 -8.99 6.55
CA PHE A 178 6.32 -8.74 5.19
C PHE A 178 5.51 -9.92 4.64
N LEU A 179 5.97 -11.16 4.91
CA LEU A 179 5.30 -12.36 4.45
C LEU A 179 4.01 -12.62 5.23
N TYR A 180 4.06 -12.46 6.56
CA TYR A 180 2.87 -12.61 7.40
C TYR A 180 1.76 -11.64 6.98
N GLU A 181 2.12 -10.37 6.78
CA GLU A 181 1.19 -9.35 6.33
C GLU A 181 0.70 -9.58 4.90
N SER A 182 1.59 -10.02 4.00
CA SER A 182 1.20 -10.34 2.63
C SER A 182 0.18 -11.48 2.60
N VAL A 183 0.42 -12.57 3.33
CA VAL A 183 -0.52 -13.71 3.41
C VAL A 183 -1.84 -13.28 4.05
N TRP A 184 -1.79 -12.52 5.15
CA TRP A 184 -2.99 -12.00 5.82
C TRP A 184 -3.83 -11.14 4.88
N ASN A 185 -3.20 -10.22 4.14
CA ASN A 185 -3.88 -9.33 3.21
C ASN A 185 -4.45 -10.09 2.00
N VAL A 186 -3.77 -11.12 1.49
CA VAL A 186 -4.31 -11.99 0.44
C VAL A 186 -5.56 -12.75 0.94
N LEU A 187 -5.52 -13.28 2.17
CA LEU A 187 -6.69 -13.90 2.78
C LEU A 187 -7.83 -12.90 2.93
N GLY A 188 -7.54 -11.68 3.39
CA GLY A 188 -8.53 -10.59 3.47
C GLY A 188 -9.15 -10.25 2.11
N PHE A 189 -8.33 -10.17 1.07
CA PHE A 189 -8.82 -10.00 -0.29
C PHE A 189 -9.81 -11.08 -0.69
N ILE A 190 -9.46 -12.34 -0.49
CA ILE A 190 -10.31 -13.49 -0.84
C ILE A 190 -11.63 -13.41 -0.06
N VAL A 191 -11.57 -13.18 1.25
CA VAL A 191 -12.77 -13.08 2.11
C VAL A 191 -13.67 -11.94 1.64
N LEU A 192 -13.13 -10.72 1.45
CA LEU A 192 -13.92 -9.57 1.01
C LEU A 192 -14.56 -9.78 -0.35
N VAL A 193 -13.83 -10.37 -1.32
CA VAL A 193 -14.37 -10.68 -2.65
C VAL A 193 -15.49 -11.73 -2.58
N LEU A 194 -15.33 -12.76 -1.76
CA LEU A 194 -16.35 -13.80 -1.59
C LEU A 194 -17.60 -13.25 -0.90
N LEU A 195 -17.45 -12.45 0.14
CA LEU A 195 -18.56 -11.81 0.85
C LEU A 195 -19.32 -10.85 -0.06
N ARG A 196 -18.61 -10.02 -0.82
CA ARG A 196 -19.18 -9.06 -1.77
C ARG A 196 -20.01 -9.73 -2.87
N LYS A 197 -19.65 -10.96 -3.29
CA LYS A 197 -20.37 -11.70 -4.32
C LYS A 197 -21.68 -12.31 -3.84
N LYS A 198 -21.93 -12.40 -2.52
CA LYS A 198 -23.16 -12.94 -1.99
C LYS A 198 -24.28 -11.89 -2.11
N PRO A 199 -25.37 -12.18 -2.86
CA PRO A 199 -26.46 -11.23 -3.04
C PRO A 199 -27.13 -10.90 -1.70
N HIS A 200 -27.39 -9.61 -1.47
CA HIS A 200 -28.07 -9.09 -0.28
C HIS A 200 -27.43 -9.40 1.08
N PHE A 201 -26.17 -9.88 1.09
CA PHE A 201 -25.49 -10.22 2.34
C PHE A 201 -24.85 -8.99 2.99
N LEU A 202 -24.24 -8.10 2.19
CA LEU A 202 -23.62 -6.86 2.65
C LEU A 202 -24.37 -5.64 2.12
N LYS A 203 -24.50 -4.65 2.97
CA LYS A 203 -25.00 -3.32 2.62
C LYS A 203 -23.84 -2.48 2.08
N GLU A 204 -24.24 -1.37 1.47
CA GLU A 204 -23.29 -0.37 0.98
C GLU A 204 -22.39 0.17 2.11
N GLY A 205 -21.08 0.20 1.90
CA GLY A 205 -20.06 0.58 2.87
C GLY A 205 -19.53 -0.57 3.73
N GLU A 206 -20.20 -1.72 3.79
CA GLU A 206 -19.80 -2.81 4.69
C GLU A 206 -18.55 -3.56 4.20
N VAL A 207 -18.29 -3.60 2.89
CA VAL A 207 -17.04 -4.18 2.36
C VAL A 207 -15.84 -3.33 2.80
N PHE A 208 -15.96 -2.01 2.71
CA PHE A 208 -14.94 -1.09 3.15
C PHE A 208 -14.72 -1.14 4.68
N LEU A 209 -15.78 -1.20 5.46
CA LEU A 209 -15.68 -1.38 6.91
C LEU A 209 -15.01 -2.71 7.26
N GLY A 210 -15.36 -3.79 6.55
CA GLY A 210 -14.71 -5.09 6.68
C GLY A 210 -13.20 -5.02 6.38
N TYR A 211 -12.80 -4.27 5.35
CA TYR A 211 -11.40 -4.00 5.06
C TYR A 211 -10.71 -3.28 6.22
N ILE A 212 -11.31 -2.21 6.76
CA ILE A 212 -10.72 -1.47 7.89
C ILE A 212 -10.51 -2.38 9.09
N ILE A 213 -11.51 -3.19 9.46
CA ILE A 213 -11.42 -4.14 10.56
C ILE A 213 -10.29 -5.14 10.30
N TRP A 214 -10.26 -5.75 9.11
CA TRP A 214 -9.26 -6.75 8.75
C TRP A 214 -7.84 -6.20 8.80
N TYR A 215 -7.64 -5.02 8.23
CA TYR A 215 -6.34 -4.37 8.20
C TYR A 215 -5.89 -3.86 9.58
N SER A 216 -6.83 -3.43 10.43
CA SER A 216 -6.52 -3.04 11.81
C SER A 216 -5.97 -4.22 12.63
N PHE A 217 -6.49 -5.43 12.43
CA PHE A 217 -5.91 -6.63 13.04
C PHE A 217 -4.49 -6.90 12.56
N CYS A 218 -4.21 -6.67 11.29
CA CYS A 218 -2.86 -6.79 10.75
C CYS A 218 -1.89 -5.84 11.45
N LEU A 219 -2.26 -4.57 11.56
CA LEU A 219 -1.43 -3.54 12.19
C LEU A 219 -1.18 -3.81 13.68
N LEU A 220 -2.16 -4.37 14.40
CA LEU A 220 -2.01 -4.69 15.81
C LEU A 220 -0.90 -5.73 16.07
N TYR A 221 -0.71 -6.66 15.13
CA TYR A 221 0.28 -7.74 15.24
C TYR A 221 1.66 -7.38 14.68
N THR A 222 1.73 -6.44 13.75
CA THR A 222 2.94 -6.15 12.97
C THR A 222 3.53 -4.78 13.24
N SER A 223 2.78 -3.90 13.92
CA SER A 223 3.31 -2.61 14.39
C SER A 223 4.28 -2.85 15.57
N PRO A 224 5.49 -2.27 15.53
CA PRO A 224 6.46 -2.37 16.62
C PRO A 224 5.99 -1.68 17.89
#